data_5c0f91d7e77ff8c09d6ae0132102f31d
#
_entry.id   5c0f91d7e77ff8c09d6ae0132102f31d
#
_cell.length_a   1.000
_cell.length_b   1.000
_cell.length_c   1.000
_cell.angle_alpha   90.00
_cell.angle_beta   90.00
_cell.angle_gamma   90.00
#
_symmetry.space_group_name_H-M   'P 1'
#
loop_
_entity.id
_entity.type
_entity.pdbx_description
1 polymer ?
#
loop_
_entity_poly.entity_id
_entity_poly.type
_entity_poly.pdbx_seq_one_letter_code
_entity_poly.pdbx_strand_id
1 'polypeptide(L)'
;MKIAFYGSSLLSSYWNGAATYYRGILGELAKRGHEITFYEPDAFDRQKHRDIDPPDWCRSVVYPATEDAMRTVLSEAAAADIVVKANGVGVFDRELLEGVVAGARPGALKIFWDVDAAATLDEMRGDEGHPVRQALPHLDMVLTYGGGPPVVNAYRVFGARLCEPVYNALDPSTHHPAPSDPKFTSDLAF
;
A
#
# COMPACT_ATOMS: atom_id res chain seq x y z
N MET A 1 -6.44 16.86 3.78
CA MET A 1 -6.78 15.68 4.60
C MET A 1 -5.48 15.04 5.06
N LYS A 2 -5.50 14.40 6.23
CA LYS A 2 -4.39 13.62 6.77
C LYS A 2 -4.56 12.17 6.35
N ILE A 3 -3.55 11.62 5.67
CA ILE A 3 -3.55 10.23 5.16
C ILE A 3 -2.46 9.46 5.88
N ALA A 4 -2.83 8.40 6.59
CA ALA A 4 -1.93 7.42 7.17
C ALA A 4 -1.89 6.19 6.26
N PHE A 5 -0.70 5.81 5.82
CA PHE A 5 -0.50 4.72 4.87
C PHE A 5 0.47 3.69 5.43
N TYR A 6 0.00 2.47 5.65
CA TYR A 6 0.82 1.33 6.06
C TYR A 6 1.19 0.51 4.83
N GLY A 7 2.45 0.55 4.43
CA GLY A 7 2.95 -0.15 3.26
C GLY A 7 4.26 -0.87 3.52
N SER A 8 4.70 -1.63 2.53
CA SER A 8 5.91 -2.42 2.61
C SER A 8 7.18 -1.57 2.70
N SER A 9 7.33 -0.60 1.82
CA SER A 9 8.35 0.45 1.89
C SER A 9 8.03 1.57 0.89
N LEU A 10 8.36 2.80 1.27
CA LEU A 10 8.43 3.97 0.40
C LEU A 10 9.88 4.26 -0.02
N LEU A 11 10.83 3.98 0.87
CA LEU A 11 12.24 4.38 0.75
C LEU A 11 13.09 3.37 -0.02
N SER A 12 12.58 2.15 -0.23
CA SER A 12 13.30 1.10 -0.94
C SER A 12 12.41 0.38 -1.94
N SER A 13 12.84 0.32 -3.19
CA SER A 13 12.25 -0.52 -4.23
C SER A 13 12.85 -1.93 -4.29
N TYR A 14 13.78 -2.23 -3.39
CA TYR A 14 14.42 -3.54 -3.28
C TYR A 14 13.39 -4.63 -2.99
N TRP A 15 13.25 -5.58 -3.92
CA TRP A 15 12.20 -6.60 -3.91
C TRP A 15 10.76 -6.06 -3.74
N ASN A 16 10.56 -4.77 -4.06
CA ASN A 16 9.31 -4.08 -3.78
C ASN A 16 8.90 -3.14 -4.93
N GLY A 17 8.37 -3.69 -5.99
CA GLY A 17 7.85 -2.91 -7.13
C GLY A 17 6.74 -1.91 -6.73
N ALA A 18 6.04 -2.15 -5.61
CA ALA A 18 5.01 -1.24 -5.12
C ALA A 18 5.56 0.11 -4.63
N ALA A 19 6.83 0.20 -4.24
CA ALA A 19 7.43 1.44 -3.75
C ALA A 19 7.34 2.58 -4.78
N THR A 20 7.66 2.32 -6.03
CA THR A 20 7.60 3.33 -7.11
C THR A 20 6.16 3.76 -7.40
N TYR A 21 5.22 2.84 -7.34
CA TYR A 21 3.80 3.10 -7.47
C TYR A 21 3.27 3.98 -6.32
N TYR A 22 3.62 3.66 -5.06
CA TYR A 22 3.24 4.49 -3.92
C TYR A 22 3.83 5.90 -4.01
N ARG A 23 5.10 6.04 -4.40
CA ARG A 23 5.75 7.35 -4.60
C ARG A 23 4.99 8.22 -5.58
N GLY A 24 4.62 7.66 -6.73
CA GLY A 24 3.86 8.39 -7.75
C GLY A 24 2.51 8.88 -7.23
N ILE A 25 1.69 7.97 -6.69
CA ILE A 25 0.33 8.31 -6.25
C ILE A 25 0.34 9.22 -5.02
N LEU A 26 1.13 8.88 -4.00
CA LEU A 26 1.16 9.67 -2.77
C LEU A 26 1.78 11.06 -2.99
N GLY A 27 2.79 11.16 -3.86
CA GLY A 27 3.36 12.43 -4.27
C GLY A 27 2.34 13.34 -4.96
N GLU A 28 1.50 12.80 -5.84
CA GLU A 28 0.43 13.56 -6.48
C GLU A 28 -0.67 13.98 -5.48
N LEU A 29 -0.99 13.14 -4.51
CA LEU A 29 -1.91 13.53 -3.42
C LEU A 29 -1.32 14.64 -2.55
N ALA A 30 -0.02 14.58 -2.24
CA ALA A 30 0.65 15.64 -1.49
C ALA A 30 0.65 16.99 -2.25
N LYS A 31 0.92 16.97 -3.55
CA LYS A 31 0.80 18.18 -4.42
C LYS A 31 -0.61 18.79 -4.40
N ARG A 32 -1.64 18.00 -4.14
CA ARG A 32 -3.03 18.44 -3.98
C ARG A 32 -3.36 18.92 -2.57
N GLY A 33 -2.36 19.04 -1.69
CA GLY A 33 -2.51 19.59 -0.34
C GLY A 33 -2.95 18.53 0.71
N HIS A 34 -2.74 17.24 0.45
CA HIS A 34 -2.94 16.21 1.46
C HIS A 34 -1.65 16.02 2.28
N GLU A 35 -1.78 15.83 3.58
CA GLU A 35 -0.67 15.51 4.48
C GLU A 35 -0.50 13.99 4.52
N ILE A 36 0.66 13.49 4.07
CA ILE A 36 0.93 12.05 3.96
C ILE A 36 1.87 11.63 5.08
N THR A 37 1.49 10.59 5.81
CA THR A 37 2.40 9.83 6.67
C THR A 37 2.45 8.40 6.17
N PHE A 38 3.64 7.94 5.80
CA PHE A 38 3.86 6.56 5.38
C PHE A 38 4.59 5.81 6.48
N TYR A 39 4.01 4.71 6.92
CA TYR A 39 4.56 3.81 7.93
C TYR A 39 5.10 2.56 7.26
N GLU A 40 6.40 2.30 7.41
CA GLU A 40 7.05 1.10 6.90
C GLU A 40 7.86 0.40 7.99
N PRO A 41 7.77 -0.94 8.10
CA PRO A 41 8.58 -1.68 9.07
C PRO A 41 10.04 -1.79 8.60
N ASP A 42 10.97 -1.69 9.55
CA ASP A 42 12.37 -2.05 9.31
C ASP A 42 12.48 -3.59 9.26
N ALA A 43 12.28 -4.14 8.08
CA ALA A 43 12.29 -5.58 7.85
C ALA A 43 12.88 -5.92 6.47
N PHE A 44 13.33 -7.17 6.30
CA PHE A 44 13.84 -7.72 5.04
C PHE A 44 15.01 -6.92 4.44
N ASP A 45 15.84 -6.32 5.27
CA ASP A 45 16.98 -5.48 4.87
C ASP A 45 16.62 -4.29 3.97
N ARG A 46 15.35 -3.91 3.85
CA ARG A 46 14.89 -2.81 2.99
C ARG A 46 15.62 -1.50 3.31
N GLN A 47 15.88 -1.23 4.59
CA GLN A 47 16.57 -0.01 5.00
C GLN A 47 18.04 0.04 4.59
N LYS A 48 18.67 -1.12 4.34
CA LYS A 48 20.03 -1.19 3.78
C LYS A 48 20.07 -0.95 2.26
N HIS A 49 18.93 -1.06 1.61
CA HIS A 49 18.78 -0.97 0.16
C HIS A 49 17.87 0.20 -0.24
N ARG A 50 17.95 1.30 0.51
CA ARG A 50 17.23 2.53 0.13
C ARG A 50 17.76 3.03 -1.21
N ASP A 51 16.85 3.44 -2.07
CA ASP A 51 17.15 4.04 -3.38
C ASP A 51 16.71 5.51 -3.45
N ILE A 52 16.01 6.01 -2.41
CA ILE A 52 15.72 7.43 -2.22
C ILE A 52 15.88 7.83 -0.75
N ASP A 53 16.14 9.11 -0.53
CA ASP A 53 15.95 9.74 0.77
C ASP A 53 14.46 9.96 1.09
N PRO A 54 14.09 10.14 2.37
CA PRO A 54 12.71 10.49 2.72
C PRO A 54 12.28 11.75 1.96
N PRO A 55 11.20 11.68 1.17
CA PRO A 55 10.76 12.82 0.38
C PRO A 55 10.14 13.91 1.27
N ASP A 56 10.38 15.17 0.96
CA ASP A 56 9.89 16.33 1.72
C ASP A 56 8.35 16.40 1.80
N TRP A 57 7.65 15.80 0.84
CA TRP A 57 6.20 15.79 0.77
C TRP A 57 5.55 14.71 1.65
N CYS A 58 6.35 13.83 2.30
CA CYS A 58 5.84 12.72 3.08
C CYS A 58 6.59 12.58 4.41
N ARG A 59 5.88 12.49 5.52
CA ARG A 59 6.46 12.00 6.77
C ARG A 59 6.66 10.50 6.66
N SER A 60 7.89 10.07 6.40
CA SER A 60 8.25 8.64 6.34
C SER A 60 8.64 8.15 7.73
N VAL A 61 7.86 7.23 8.29
CA VAL A 61 8.08 6.62 9.61
C VAL A 61 8.54 5.19 9.42
N VAL A 62 9.84 4.99 9.60
CA VAL A 62 10.43 3.64 9.64
C VAL A 62 10.39 3.17 11.09
N TYR A 63 9.71 2.06 11.36
CA TYR A 63 9.55 1.54 12.71
C TYR A 63 10.16 0.14 12.86
N PRO A 64 10.75 -0.19 14.02
CA PRO A 64 11.23 -1.54 14.29
C PRO A 64 10.11 -2.59 14.10
N ALA A 65 10.45 -3.74 13.54
CA ALA A 65 9.50 -4.84 13.34
C ALA A 65 9.18 -5.56 14.68
N THR A 66 8.65 -4.81 15.64
CA THR A 66 8.21 -5.29 16.96
C THR A 66 6.75 -4.93 17.21
N GLU A 67 6.06 -5.72 18.04
CA GLU A 67 4.66 -5.45 18.37
C GLU A 67 4.44 -4.08 19.03
N ASP A 68 5.33 -3.66 19.92
CA ASP A 68 5.19 -2.36 20.61
C ASP A 68 5.34 -1.20 19.63
N ALA A 69 6.29 -1.28 18.69
CA ALA A 69 6.43 -0.27 17.65
C ALA A 69 5.22 -0.25 16.71
N MET A 70 4.71 -1.41 16.33
CA MET A 70 3.49 -1.53 15.52
C MET A 70 2.29 -0.87 16.23
N ARG A 71 2.07 -1.16 17.52
CA ARG A 71 0.99 -0.53 18.32
C ARG A 71 1.14 0.98 18.41
N THR A 72 2.39 1.45 18.54
CA THR A 72 2.69 2.89 18.58
C THR A 72 2.28 3.57 17.28
N VAL A 73 2.69 3.05 16.12
CA VAL A 73 2.35 3.64 14.83
C VAL A 73 0.85 3.54 14.52
N LEU A 74 0.15 2.51 14.96
CA LEU A 74 -1.31 2.42 14.87
C LEU A 74 -1.99 3.52 15.70
N SER A 75 -1.50 3.77 16.91
CA SER A 75 -2.01 4.85 17.78
C SER A 75 -1.77 6.23 17.18
N GLU A 76 -0.60 6.48 16.57
CA GLU A 76 -0.31 7.75 15.89
C GLU A 76 -1.26 8.03 14.72
N ALA A 77 -1.60 6.98 13.97
CA ALA A 77 -2.47 7.11 12.80
C ALA A 77 -3.96 7.24 13.13
N ALA A 78 -4.36 6.99 14.37
CA ALA A 78 -5.77 7.02 14.78
C ALA A 78 -6.48 8.35 14.50
N ALA A 79 -5.76 9.47 14.41
CA ALA A 79 -6.30 10.80 14.12
C ALA A 79 -6.37 11.14 12.62
N ALA A 80 -5.97 10.25 11.72
CA ALA A 80 -6.00 10.48 10.28
C ALA A 80 -7.44 10.55 9.73
N ASP A 81 -7.62 11.26 8.62
CA ASP A 81 -8.88 11.32 7.89
C ASP A 81 -9.08 10.08 7.00
N ILE A 82 -7.96 9.55 6.50
CA ILE A 82 -7.92 8.35 5.67
C ILE A 82 -6.83 7.44 6.24
N VAL A 83 -7.15 6.19 6.48
CA VAL A 83 -6.19 5.17 6.90
C VAL A 83 -6.16 4.06 5.87
N VAL A 84 -4.99 3.84 5.30
CA VAL A 84 -4.76 2.84 4.26
C VAL A 84 -3.85 1.75 4.78
N LYS A 85 -4.26 0.50 4.67
CA LYS A 85 -3.39 -0.66 4.84
C LYS A 85 -3.18 -1.32 3.49
N ALA A 86 -1.96 -1.26 2.97
CA ALA A 86 -1.61 -1.97 1.75
C ALA A 86 -1.31 -3.45 2.03
N ASN A 87 -1.63 -4.32 1.07
CA ASN A 87 -1.23 -5.73 1.14
C ASN A 87 0.30 -5.88 1.02
N GLY A 88 0.85 -6.97 1.53
CA GLY A 88 2.25 -7.32 1.35
C GLY A 88 3.24 -6.44 2.14
N VAL A 89 2.86 -5.92 3.30
CA VAL A 89 3.81 -5.26 4.23
C VAL A 89 4.91 -6.26 4.63
N GLY A 90 4.51 -7.52 4.85
CA GLY A 90 5.39 -8.66 5.07
C GLY A 90 5.61 -8.99 6.54
N VAL A 91 5.33 -8.06 7.45
CA VAL A 91 5.30 -8.28 8.91
C VAL A 91 4.04 -7.65 9.48
N PHE A 92 3.41 -8.31 10.44
CA PHE A 92 2.18 -7.85 11.11
C PHE A 92 1.02 -7.53 10.15
N ASP A 93 0.94 -8.20 8.99
CA ASP A 93 -0.09 -7.90 7.98
C ASP A 93 -1.52 -8.03 8.54
N ARG A 94 -1.76 -9.06 9.35
CA ARG A 94 -3.05 -9.27 10.03
C ARG A 94 -3.29 -8.19 11.09
N GLU A 95 -2.35 -8.00 12.00
CA GLU A 95 -2.46 -7.09 13.13
C GLU A 95 -2.61 -5.63 12.70
N LEU A 96 -1.90 -5.25 11.64
CA LEU A 96 -2.05 -3.92 11.03
C LEU A 96 -3.45 -3.72 10.44
N LEU A 97 -3.99 -4.72 9.74
CA LEU A 97 -5.33 -4.63 9.17
C LEU A 97 -6.40 -4.55 10.27
N GLU A 98 -6.32 -5.42 11.27
CA GLU A 98 -7.21 -5.41 12.44
C GLU A 98 -7.10 -4.08 13.20
N GLY A 99 -5.88 -3.57 13.39
CA GLY A 99 -5.62 -2.30 14.04
C GLY A 99 -6.19 -1.10 13.28
N VAL A 100 -6.10 -1.09 11.95
CA VAL A 100 -6.73 -0.06 11.11
C VAL A 100 -8.27 -0.11 11.22
N VAL A 101 -8.85 -1.30 11.19
CA VAL A 101 -10.31 -1.45 11.33
C VAL A 101 -10.80 -0.96 12.70
N ALA A 102 -10.09 -1.33 13.77
CA ALA A 102 -10.51 -1.04 15.14
C ALA A 102 -10.12 0.35 15.64
N GLY A 103 -8.96 0.87 15.19
CA GLY A 103 -8.32 2.05 15.77
C GLY A 103 -8.58 3.36 15.03
N ALA A 104 -9.06 3.33 13.79
CA ALA A 104 -9.36 4.54 13.04
C ALA A 104 -10.48 5.37 13.72
N ARG A 105 -10.32 6.69 13.77
CA ARG A 105 -11.34 7.57 14.37
C ARG A 105 -12.69 7.46 13.68
N PRO A 106 -13.80 7.73 14.38
CA PRO A 106 -15.11 7.81 13.74
C PRO A 106 -15.12 8.79 12.55
N GLY A 107 -15.64 8.32 11.42
CA GLY A 107 -15.69 9.11 10.18
C GLY A 107 -14.41 9.11 9.34
N ALA A 108 -13.32 8.47 9.79
CA ALA A 108 -12.17 8.21 8.92
C ALA A 108 -12.51 7.15 7.87
N LEU A 109 -11.99 7.33 6.64
CA LEU A 109 -12.08 6.30 5.60
C LEU A 109 -11.02 5.22 5.85
N LYS A 110 -11.45 3.97 5.88
CA LYS A 110 -10.61 2.78 6.05
C LYS A 110 -10.49 2.05 4.72
N ILE A 111 -9.29 2.00 4.21
CA ILE A 111 -9.00 1.47 2.86
C ILE A 111 -8.02 0.30 2.98
N PHE A 112 -8.36 -0.81 2.34
CA PHE A 112 -7.42 -1.88 2.04
C PHE A 112 -6.94 -1.71 0.60
N TRP A 113 -5.62 -1.66 0.41
CA TRP A 113 -5.02 -1.53 -0.91
C TRP A 113 -4.31 -2.82 -1.30
N ASP A 114 -4.96 -3.58 -2.16
CA ASP A 114 -4.45 -4.88 -2.59
C ASP A 114 -3.56 -4.74 -3.82
N VAL A 115 -2.31 -5.12 -3.65
CA VAL A 115 -1.30 -5.11 -4.71
C VAL A 115 -1.18 -6.44 -5.44
N ASP A 116 -1.85 -7.49 -4.92
CA ASP A 116 -1.87 -8.84 -5.51
C ASP A 116 -3.25 -9.51 -5.35
N ALA A 117 -4.25 -8.89 -5.97
CA ALA A 117 -5.65 -9.29 -5.81
C ALA A 117 -5.92 -10.73 -6.23
N ALA A 118 -5.16 -11.29 -7.17
CA ALA A 118 -5.34 -12.67 -7.60
C ALA A 118 -5.02 -13.66 -6.46
N ALA A 119 -3.87 -13.49 -5.81
CA ALA A 119 -3.46 -14.31 -4.69
C ALA A 119 -4.39 -14.11 -3.48
N THR A 120 -4.66 -12.85 -3.10
CA THR A 120 -5.55 -12.53 -1.96
C THR A 120 -6.93 -13.16 -2.12
N LEU A 121 -7.53 -13.06 -3.32
CA LEU A 121 -8.85 -13.64 -3.60
C LEU A 121 -8.84 -15.17 -3.55
N ASP A 122 -7.75 -15.79 -3.98
CA ASP A 122 -7.60 -17.25 -3.92
C ASP A 122 -7.49 -17.76 -2.49
N GLU A 123 -6.67 -17.09 -1.67
CA GLU A 123 -6.55 -17.37 -0.24
C GLU A 123 -7.89 -17.20 0.48
N MET A 124 -8.64 -16.12 0.21
CA MET A 124 -9.96 -15.89 0.79
C MET A 124 -11.01 -16.95 0.40
N ARG A 125 -10.88 -17.57 -0.79
CA ARG A 125 -11.75 -18.70 -1.18
C ARG A 125 -11.47 -19.94 -0.36
N GLY A 126 -10.20 -20.19 -0.06
CA GLY A 126 -9.74 -21.35 0.71
C GLY A 126 -9.89 -21.23 2.22
N ASP A 127 -10.02 -20.01 2.75
CA ASP A 127 -10.05 -19.75 4.19
C ASP A 127 -11.12 -18.72 4.56
N GLU A 128 -12.18 -19.19 5.24
CA GLU A 128 -13.22 -18.30 5.78
C GLU A 128 -12.70 -17.37 6.89
N GLY A 129 -11.66 -17.79 7.61
CA GLY A 129 -11.00 -17.02 8.67
C GLY A 129 -9.94 -16.05 8.15
N HIS A 130 -9.75 -15.92 6.82
CA HIS A 130 -8.75 -15.05 6.24
C HIS A 130 -8.94 -13.60 6.70
N PRO A 131 -7.86 -12.92 7.17
CA PRO A 131 -7.97 -11.60 7.79
C PRO A 131 -8.65 -10.55 6.91
N VAL A 132 -8.31 -10.52 5.63
CA VAL A 132 -8.92 -9.59 4.68
C VAL A 132 -10.41 -9.88 4.53
N ARG A 133 -10.81 -11.16 4.39
CA ARG A 133 -12.21 -11.55 4.29
C ARG A 133 -13.01 -11.11 5.51
N GLN A 134 -12.46 -11.26 6.71
CA GLN A 134 -13.09 -10.80 7.94
C GLN A 134 -13.15 -9.27 8.07
N ALA A 135 -12.19 -8.56 7.51
CA ALA A 135 -12.13 -7.11 7.56
C ALA A 135 -13.06 -6.40 6.56
N LEU A 136 -13.37 -7.03 5.40
CA LEU A 136 -14.12 -6.40 4.31
C LEU A 136 -15.41 -5.68 4.74
N PRO A 137 -16.28 -6.23 5.62
CA PRO A 137 -17.50 -5.55 6.06
C PRO A 137 -17.26 -4.26 6.87
N HIS A 138 -16.03 -4.11 7.41
CA HIS A 138 -15.63 -3.01 8.27
C HIS A 138 -14.76 -1.97 7.53
N LEU A 139 -14.39 -2.25 6.30
CA LEU A 139 -13.67 -1.34 5.41
C LEU A 139 -14.66 -0.51 4.57
N ASP A 140 -14.27 0.71 4.24
CA ASP A 140 -15.07 1.57 3.37
C ASP A 140 -14.78 1.29 1.89
N MET A 141 -13.52 0.90 1.57
CA MET A 141 -13.10 0.68 0.19
C MET A 141 -11.95 -0.34 0.10
N VAL A 142 -11.94 -1.08 -1.00
CA VAL A 142 -10.79 -1.84 -1.48
C VAL A 142 -10.27 -1.17 -2.74
N LEU A 143 -8.96 -0.91 -2.82
CA LEU A 143 -8.27 -0.49 -4.03
C LEU A 143 -7.41 -1.65 -4.55
N THR A 144 -7.35 -1.83 -5.86
CA THR A 144 -6.55 -2.91 -6.48
C THR A 144 -5.67 -2.37 -7.59
N TYR A 145 -4.53 -3.00 -7.84
CA TYR A 145 -3.65 -2.62 -8.96
C TYR A 145 -4.26 -2.85 -10.33
N GLY A 146 -5.29 -3.67 -10.41
CA GLY A 146 -5.91 -4.00 -11.68
C GLY A 146 -6.93 -5.12 -11.56
N GLY A 147 -7.04 -5.94 -12.62
CA GLY A 147 -7.98 -7.06 -12.68
C GLY A 147 -9.39 -6.69 -13.14
N GLY A 148 -9.71 -5.41 -13.20
CA GLY A 148 -10.97 -4.89 -13.76
C GLY A 148 -12.22 -5.52 -13.14
N PRO A 149 -13.33 -5.61 -13.93
CA PRO A 149 -14.62 -6.11 -13.44
C PRO A 149 -14.58 -7.48 -12.76
N PRO A 150 -13.79 -8.48 -13.18
CA PRO A 150 -13.74 -9.77 -12.50
C PRO A 150 -13.25 -9.66 -11.06
N VAL A 151 -12.19 -8.88 -10.79
CA VAL A 151 -11.64 -8.67 -9.44
C VAL A 151 -12.61 -7.84 -8.59
N VAL A 152 -13.15 -6.76 -9.16
CA VAL A 152 -14.14 -5.91 -8.47
C VAL A 152 -15.36 -6.74 -8.03
N ASN A 153 -15.89 -7.57 -8.94
CA ASN A 153 -17.03 -8.42 -8.61
C ASN A 153 -16.70 -9.48 -7.55
N ALA A 154 -15.50 -10.05 -7.61
CA ALA A 154 -15.06 -11.01 -6.60
C ALA A 154 -14.98 -10.38 -5.20
N TYR A 155 -14.42 -9.19 -5.06
CA TYR A 155 -14.40 -8.46 -3.78
C TYR A 155 -15.80 -8.12 -3.28
N ARG A 156 -16.72 -7.74 -4.17
CA ARG A 156 -18.13 -7.49 -3.81
C ARG A 156 -18.83 -8.74 -3.31
N VAL A 157 -18.58 -9.89 -3.92
CA VAL A 157 -19.12 -11.18 -3.46
C VAL A 157 -18.61 -11.52 -2.05
N PHE A 158 -17.36 -11.17 -1.72
CA PHE A 158 -16.81 -11.32 -0.37
C PHE A 158 -17.28 -10.24 0.62
N GLY A 159 -18.09 -9.27 0.20
CA GLY A 159 -18.69 -8.27 1.09
C GLY A 159 -18.01 -6.91 1.10
N ALA A 160 -17.10 -6.62 0.18
CA ALA A 160 -16.55 -5.27 0.03
C ALA A 160 -17.66 -4.27 -0.35
N ARG A 161 -17.75 -3.15 0.36
CA ARG A 161 -18.72 -2.07 0.08
C ARG A 161 -18.44 -1.38 -1.23
N LEU A 162 -17.16 -1.08 -1.47
CA LEU A 162 -16.65 -0.49 -2.70
C LEU A 162 -15.32 -1.15 -3.05
N CYS A 163 -15.12 -1.44 -4.33
CA CYS A 163 -13.86 -1.91 -4.85
C CYS A 163 -13.60 -1.21 -6.18
N GLU A 164 -12.43 -0.55 -6.27
CA GLU A 164 -12.05 0.22 -7.46
C GLU A 164 -10.61 -0.11 -7.86
N PRO A 165 -10.36 -0.35 -9.16
CA PRO A 165 -9.00 -0.54 -9.66
C PRO A 165 -8.28 0.80 -9.83
N VAL A 166 -7.08 0.90 -9.27
CA VAL A 166 -6.12 1.98 -9.53
C VAL A 166 -4.93 1.33 -10.21
N TYR A 167 -4.95 1.34 -11.53
CA TYR A 167 -3.96 0.64 -12.34
C TYR A 167 -2.54 1.18 -12.13
N ASN A 168 -1.57 0.28 -12.26
CA ASN A 168 -0.18 0.68 -12.37
C ASN A 168 0.02 1.64 -13.55
N ALA A 169 0.81 2.65 -13.30
CA ALA A 169 1.19 3.64 -14.30
C ALA A 169 2.67 3.99 -14.13
N LEU A 170 3.27 4.52 -15.16
CA LEU A 170 4.63 5.05 -15.09
C LEU A 170 4.61 6.44 -14.45
N ASP A 171 5.70 6.77 -13.77
CA ASP A 171 6.00 8.15 -13.37
C ASP A 171 6.79 8.82 -14.51
N PRO A 172 6.20 9.81 -15.22
CA PRO A 172 6.86 10.44 -16.35
C PRO A 172 8.09 11.26 -15.97
N SER A 173 8.28 11.60 -14.69
CA SER A 173 9.48 12.29 -14.21
C SER A 173 10.71 11.35 -14.17
N THR A 174 10.50 10.07 -13.99
CA THR A 174 11.54 9.04 -13.90
C THR A 174 11.55 8.06 -15.06
N HIS A 175 10.40 7.89 -15.72
CA HIS A 175 10.20 6.95 -16.82
C HIS A 175 9.73 7.71 -18.07
N HIS A 176 10.66 8.08 -18.93
CA HIS A 176 10.39 8.80 -20.18
C HIS A 176 11.33 8.29 -21.29
N PRO A 177 11.03 8.52 -22.56
CA PRO A 177 11.91 8.17 -23.64
C PRO A 177 13.29 8.80 -23.45
N ALA A 178 14.33 7.99 -23.54
CA ALA A 178 15.73 8.41 -23.46
C ALA A 178 16.44 8.13 -24.79
N PRO A 179 17.55 8.81 -25.11
CA PRO A 179 18.39 8.44 -26.23
C PRO A 179 18.81 6.96 -26.11
N SER A 180 18.88 6.27 -27.25
CA SER A 180 19.35 4.87 -27.26
C SER A 180 20.80 4.78 -26.80
N ASP A 181 21.08 3.84 -25.90
CA ASP A 181 22.44 3.50 -25.46
C ASP A 181 22.78 2.10 -25.98
N PRO A 182 23.83 1.97 -26.83
CA PRO A 182 24.25 0.68 -27.37
C PRO A 182 24.54 -0.39 -26.30
N LYS A 183 24.89 0.03 -25.08
CA LYS A 183 25.15 -0.87 -23.94
C LYS A 183 23.94 -1.71 -23.58
N PHE A 184 22.73 -1.21 -23.83
CA PHE A 184 21.46 -1.87 -23.51
C PHE A 184 20.76 -2.44 -24.75
N THR A 185 21.48 -2.54 -25.89
CA THR A 185 20.91 -3.17 -27.08
C THR A 185 20.69 -4.66 -26.84
N SER A 186 19.49 -5.13 -27.10
CA SER A 186 19.10 -6.53 -26.98
C SER A 186 17.99 -6.86 -27.98
N ASP A 187 17.92 -8.12 -28.42
CA ASP A 187 16.82 -8.59 -29.28
C ASP A 187 15.53 -8.78 -28.48
N LEU A 188 15.65 -8.99 -27.16
CA LEU A 188 14.54 -9.16 -26.23
C LEU A 188 14.92 -8.60 -24.87
N ALA A 189 14.01 -7.85 -24.25
CA ALA A 189 14.15 -7.33 -22.90
C ALA A 189 12.88 -7.63 -22.09
N PHE A 190 13.04 -8.07 -20.83
CA PHE A 190 11.95 -8.35 -19.88
C PHE A 190 12.42 -8.14 -18.43
#